data_65fbe361b362040158b07905905a9632
#
_entry.id   65fbe361b362040158b07905905a9632
#
_cell.length_a   1.000
_cell.length_b   1.000
_cell.length_c   1.000
_cell.angle_alpha   90.00
_cell.angle_beta   90.00
_cell.angle_gamma   90.00
#
_symmetry.space_group_name_H-M   'P 1'
#
loop_
_entity.id
_entity.type
_entity.pdbx_description
1 polymer ?
#
loop_
_entity_poly.entity_id
_entity_poly.type
_entity_poly.pdbx_seq_one_letter_code
_entity_poly.pdbx_strand_id
1 'polypeptide(L)'
;MITSLEGSVRPAVYLAEDLVARGCDISIISPVILPDAESKLCEMGIKPVNLGVRHFSSAFDSSLLWFEVWMYEALFNLNSKRARDESPATINFSHVVFVPSIFWYLQGPPSLALRDIISGLSFSFKMAYAFLKPMIEYLDGRVVKRGGKFSSIRIANSKFCASMYSKFGLKVHDIIYPPLDRRIFRPSTSRPSEDYVLTYFGKETKFSVIKKIADLGVKIKAFGSKTSFIDKGILKHPNIEYLGRISTSDLVDAYSNALFTLFPFTHEPFGYIPLESMSCGTPTLTYNMQGPGEYIIDGENGWLVGSDAHMVEKAVEIWREGYPARMRRCCVKESLAFDREIYVKKWLKMLGSFSVI
;
A
#
# COMPACT_ATOMS: atom_id res chain seq x y z
N MET A 1 3.38 -12.53 -4.18
CA MET A 1 3.73 -12.19 -5.57
C MET A 1 4.55 -10.92 -5.55
N ILE A 2 5.73 -10.94 -6.17
CA ILE A 2 6.70 -9.85 -6.15
C ILE A 2 6.93 -9.40 -7.60
N THR A 3 6.23 -8.34 -8.00
CA THR A 3 6.37 -7.69 -9.31
C THR A 3 7.26 -6.45 -9.25
N SER A 4 7.49 -5.92 -8.04
CA SER A 4 8.40 -4.84 -7.71
C SER A 4 8.73 -4.94 -6.21
N LEU A 5 9.76 -4.24 -5.76
CA LEU A 5 10.11 -4.18 -4.34
C LEU A 5 9.39 -3.06 -3.58
N GLU A 6 8.40 -2.43 -4.22
CA GLU A 6 7.63 -1.30 -3.70
C GLU A 6 6.29 -1.73 -3.07
N GLY A 7 5.61 -0.77 -2.46
CA GLY A 7 4.28 -0.96 -1.89
C GLY A 7 4.25 -2.04 -0.80
N SER A 8 3.35 -3.02 -0.92
CA SER A 8 3.13 -4.06 0.09
C SER A 8 4.32 -5.03 0.28
N VAL A 9 5.29 -5.04 -0.62
CA VAL A 9 6.51 -5.87 -0.52
C VAL A 9 7.58 -5.16 0.31
N ARG A 10 7.60 -3.83 0.32
CA ARG A 10 8.59 -3.00 1.02
C ARG A 10 8.85 -3.39 2.49
N PRO A 11 7.84 -3.71 3.32
CA PRO A 11 8.06 -4.13 4.70
C PRO A 11 8.93 -5.39 4.83
N ALA A 12 8.69 -6.39 3.98
CA ALA A 12 9.47 -7.63 3.98
C ALA A 12 10.91 -7.39 3.52
N VAL A 13 11.08 -6.61 2.45
CA VAL A 13 12.41 -6.32 1.87
C VAL A 13 13.28 -5.53 2.84
N TYR A 14 12.75 -4.47 3.48
CA TYR A 14 13.52 -3.67 4.42
C TYR A 14 13.94 -4.45 5.68
N LEU A 15 13.08 -5.33 6.18
CA LEU A 15 13.45 -6.21 7.26
C LEU A 15 14.52 -7.21 6.82
N ALA A 16 14.35 -7.84 5.65
CA ALA A 16 15.30 -8.81 5.11
C ALA A 16 16.69 -8.20 4.89
N GLU A 17 16.75 -7.01 4.27
CA GLU A 17 17.99 -6.29 4.03
C GLU A 17 18.75 -5.97 5.34
N ASP A 18 18.03 -5.54 6.39
CA ASP A 18 18.63 -5.27 7.69
C ASP A 18 19.13 -6.54 8.39
N LEU A 19 18.39 -7.64 8.26
CA LEU A 19 18.81 -8.94 8.81
C LEU A 19 20.04 -9.51 8.06
N VAL A 20 20.11 -9.38 6.74
CA VAL A 20 21.31 -9.73 5.96
C VAL A 20 22.52 -8.89 6.40
N ALA A 21 22.35 -7.60 6.59
CA ALA A 21 23.42 -6.73 7.08
C ALA A 21 23.92 -7.13 8.48
N ARG A 22 23.13 -7.88 9.25
CA ARG A 22 23.48 -8.46 10.56
C ARG A 22 24.07 -9.87 10.48
N GLY A 23 24.27 -10.39 9.27
CA GLY A 23 24.85 -11.73 9.04
C GLY A 23 23.85 -12.88 9.03
N CYS A 24 22.54 -12.60 8.96
CA CYS A 24 21.53 -13.65 8.80
C CYS A 24 21.45 -14.12 7.35
N ASP A 25 21.27 -15.43 7.16
CA ASP A 25 20.93 -16.00 5.83
C ASP A 25 19.41 -15.90 5.60
N ILE A 26 19.01 -15.07 4.65
CA ILE A 26 17.61 -14.71 4.40
C ILE A 26 17.15 -15.17 3.03
N SER A 27 16.04 -15.91 2.99
CA SER A 27 15.34 -16.26 1.76
C SER A 27 13.96 -15.59 1.71
N ILE A 28 13.58 -15.04 0.54
CA ILE A 28 12.22 -14.57 0.27
C ILE A 28 11.53 -15.52 -0.70
N ILE A 29 10.47 -16.17 -0.21
CA ILE A 29 9.69 -17.15 -0.97
C ILE A 29 8.42 -16.47 -1.49
N SER A 30 8.13 -16.60 -2.79
CA SER A 30 6.91 -16.05 -3.39
C SER A 30 6.37 -16.94 -4.51
N PRO A 31 5.03 -17.01 -4.73
CA PRO A 31 4.43 -17.72 -5.86
C PRO A 31 4.97 -17.29 -7.21
N VAL A 32 5.22 -16.00 -7.37
CA VAL A 32 5.79 -15.38 -8.57
C VAL A 32 6.76 -14.29 -8.15
N ILE A 33 7.96 -14.30 -8.72
CA ILE A 33 8.94 -13.21 -8.63
C ILE A 33 9.33 -12.85 -10.07
N LEU A 34 9.19 -11.57 -10.44
CA LEU A 34 9.62 -11.12 -11.77
C LEU A 34 11.14 -10.94 -11.83
N PRO A 35 11.79 -11.12 -13.02
CA PRO A 35 13.24 -11.10 -13.15
C PRO A 35 13.91 -9.84 -12.58
N ASP A 36 13.35 -8.65 -12.81
CA ASP A 36 13.90 -7.39 -12.29
C ASP A 36 13.89 -7.32 -10.76
N ALA A 37 12.84 -7.88 -10.13
CA ALA A 37 12.74 -7.95 -8.68
C ALA A 37 13.67 -9.02 -8.11
N GLU A 38 13.83 -10.14 -8.81
CA GLU A 38 14.75 -11.21 -8.44
C GLU A 38 16.21 -10.73 -8.44
N SER A 39 16.63 -10.03 -9.51
CA SER A 39 17.99 -9.44 -9.60
C SER A 39 18.27 -8.50 -8.42
N LYS A 40 17.34 -7.59 -8.12
CA LYS A 40 17.50 -6.65 -7.02
C LYS A 40 17.57 -7.34 -5.64
N LEU A 41 16.82 -8.41 -5.42
CA LEU A 41 16.91 -9.19 -4.18
C LEU A 41 18.28 -9.84 -4.05
N CYS A 42 18.80 -10.41 -5.13
CA CYS A 42 20.17 -10.98 -5.14
C CYS A 42 21.23 -9.93 -4.85
N GLU A 43 21.13 -8.73 -5.43
CA GLU A 43 22.03 -7.60 -5.16
C GLU A 43 22.05 -7.18 -3.69
N MET A 44 20.92 -7.36 -2.98
CA MET A 44 20.79 -7.11 -1.53
C MET A 44 21.29 -8.28 -0.68
N GLY A 45 21.80 -9.36 -1.27
CA GLY A 45 22.20 -10.58 -0.54
C GLY A 45 21.02 -11.43 -0.04
N ILE A 46 19.82 -11.19 -0.55
CA ILE A 46 18.60 -11.94 -0.20
C ILE A 46 18.39 -13.02 -1.25
N LYS A 47 18.21 -14.28 -0.83
CA LYS A 47 17.98 -15.41 -1.72
C LYS A 47 16.51 -15.44 -2.18
N PRO A 48 16.19 -15.18 -3.46
CA PRO A 48 14.82 -15.30 -3.97
C PRO A 48 14.48 -16.77 -4.23
N VAL A 49 13.28 -17.19 -3.80
CA VAL A 49 12.72 -18.51 -4.07
C VAL A 49 11.40 -18.34 -4.80
N ASN A 50 11.42 -18.46 -6.10
CA ASN A 50 10.24 -18.39 -6.96
C ASN A 50 9.57 -19.77 -7.04
N LEU A 51 8.32 -19.88 -6.57
CA LEU A 51 7.57 -21.14 -6.60
C LEU A 51 7.12 -21.53 -8.02
N GLY A 52 7.30 -20.66 -9.01
CA GLY A 52 7.00 -20.92 -10.41
C GLY A 52 5.53 -21.27 -10.64
N VAL A 53 4.62 -20.59 -9.98
CA VAL A 53 3.18 -20.80 -10.18
C VAL A 53 2.82 -20.34 -11.59
N ARG A 54 2.38 -21.29 -12.43
CA ARG A 54 1.88 -20.97 -13.77
C ARG A 54 0.59 -20.20 -13.68
N HIS A 55 0.45 -19.15 -14.46
CA HIS A 55 -0.72 -18.28 -14.52
C HIS A 55 -1.18 -18.10 -15.98
N PHE A 56 -2.47 -17.84 -16.17
CA PHE A 56 -3.07 -17.59 -17.49
C PHE A 56 -3.04 -16.10 -17.83
N SER A 57 -3.13 -15.23 -16.81
CA SER A 57 -3.05 -13.79 -16.98
C SER A 57 -1.63 -13.36 -17.37
N SER A 58 -1.52 -12.34 -18.23
CA SER A 58 -0.21 -11.78 -18.56
C SER A 58 0.39 -11.08 -17.33
N ALA A 59 1.71 -11.17 -17.16
CA ALA A 59 2.42 -10.48 -16.09
C ALA A 59 2.26 -8.94 -16.10
N PHE A 60 1.76 -8.39 -17.21
CA PHE A 60 1.47 -6.96 -17.39
C PHE A 60 0.21 -6.50 -16.63
N ASP A 61 -0.75 -7.39 -16.32
CA ASP A 61 -1.89 -7.06 -15.45
C ASP A 61 -1.71 -7.69 -14.06
N SER A 62 -0.99 -6.97 -13.22
CA SER A 62 -0.72 -7.39 -11.84
C SER A 62 -1.97 -7.64 -10.98
N SER A 63 -3.11 -7.09 -11.36
CA SER A 63 -4.38 -7.25 -10.63
C SER A 63 -5.03 -8.58 -10.94
N LEU A 64 -5.07 -8.97 -12.22
CA LEU A 64 -5.58 -10.28 -12.64
C LEU A 64 -4.66 -11.40 -12.14
N LEU A 65 -3.36 -11.24 -12.29
CA LEU A 65 -2.38 -12.19 -11.78
C LEU A 65 -2.51 -12.40 -10.28
N TRP A 66 -2.69 -11.30 -9.52
CA TRP A 66 -2.87 -11.40 -8.08
C TRP A 66 -4.15 -12.17 -7.70
N PHE A 67 -5.27 -11.88 -8.37
CA PHE A 67 -6.54 -12.56 -8.16
C PHE A 67 -6.45 -14.05 -8.50
N GLU A 68 -5.78 -14.39 -9.59
CA GLU A 68 -5.54 -15.78 -10.02
C GLU A 68 -4.72 -16.55 -8.97
N VAL A 69 -3.62 -15.97 -8.50
CA VAL A 69 -2.77 -16.58 -7.45
C VAL A 69 -3.55 -16.77 -6.14
N TRP A 70 -4.40 -15.79 -5.77
CA TRP A 70 -5.28 -15.92 -4.62
C TRP A 70 -6.31 -17.04 -4.81
N MET A 71 -6.93 -17.16 -5.99
CA MET A 71 -7.87 -18.24 -6.34
C MET A 71 -7.21 -19.61 -6.21
N TYR A 72 -5.98 -19.78 -6.68
CA TYR A 72 -5.24 -21.03 -6.54
C TYR A 72 -5.04 -21.42 -5.08
N GLU A 73 -4.75 -20.47 -4.20
CA GLU A 73 -4.65 -20.74 -2.78
C GLU A 73 -6.01 -21.03 -2.16
N ALA A 74 -7.03 -20.23 -2.47
CA ALA A 74 -8.36 -20.35 -1.88
C ALA A 74 -9.04 -21.69 -2.21
N LEU A 75 -8.89 -22.19 -3.44
CA LEU A 75 -9.54 -23.42 -3.91
C LEU A 75 -8.69 -24.67 -3.64
N PHE A 76 -7.39 -24.62 -3.91
CA PHE A 76 -6.53 -25.80 -4.02
C PHE A 76 -5.37 -25.83 -3.01
N ASN A 77 -5.15 -24.75 -2.28
CA ASN A 77 -3.96 -24.54 -1.43
C ASN A 77 -2.64 -24.75 -2.20
N LEU A 78 -2.61 -24.38 -3.47
CA LEU A 78 -1.54 -24.76 -4.38
C LEU A 78 -0.22 -24.10 -4.01
N ASN A 79 -0.26 -22.80 -3.67
CA ASN A 79 0.94 -22.05 -3.33
C ASN A 79 1.56 -22.58 -2.03
N SER A 80 0.73 -22.81 -1.01
CA SER A 80 1.17 -23.33 0.29
C SER A 80 1.72 -24.76 0.20
N LYS A 81 1.14 -25.60 -0.67
CA LYS A 81 1.68 -26.96 -0.91
C LYS A 81 3.04 -26.96 -1.59
N ARG A 82 3.33 -25.94 -2.41
CA ARG A 82 4.62 -25.77 -3.09
C ARG A 82 5.67 -25.13 -2.20
N ALA A 83 5.27 -24.23 -1.33
CA ALA A 83 6.15 -23.58 -0.37
C ALA A 83 6.46 -24.54 0.80
N ARG A 84 7.27 -25.56 0.54
CA ARG A 84 7.83 -26.40 1.62
C ARG A 84 8.95 -25.58 2.25
N ASP A 85 8.71 -25.14 3.48
CA ASP A 85 9.69 -24.37 4.23
C ASP A 85 10.25 -25.26 5.34
N GLU A 86 11.56 -25.49 5.30
CA GLU A 86 12.33 -26.20 6.30
C GLU A 86 13.11 -25.23 7.22
N SER A 87 12.84 -23.93 7.07
CA SER A 87 13.50 -22.89 7.85
C SER A 87 13.09 -22.96 9.34
N PRO A 88 14.04 -22.81 10.27
CA PRO A 88 13.75 -22.77 11.71
C PRO A 88 12.90 -21.57 12.10
N ALA A 89 12.87 -20.50 11.29
CA ALA A 89 12.10 -19.29 11.56
C ALA A 89 11.52 -18.68 10.29
N THR A 90 10.21 -18.59 10.23
CA THR A 90 9.47 -18.01 9.10
C THR A 90 8.62 -16.84 9.57
N ILE A 91 8.71 -15.71 8.82
CA ILE A 91 7.82 -14.56 8.91
C ILE A 91 6.98 -14.51 7.64
N ASN A 92 5.68 -14.62 7.77
CA ASN A 92 4.76 -14.61 6.63
C ASN A 92 4.27 -13.17 6.35
N PHE A 93 4.62 -12.61 5.20
CA PHE A 93 4.10 -11.33 4.67
C PHE A 93 3.05 -11.55 3.58
N SER A 94 2.66 -12.80 3.32
CA SER A 94 1.77 -13.16 2.22
C SER A 94 0.33 -13.36 2.68
N HIS A 95 -0.62 -13.14 1.75
CA HIS A 95 -2.04 -13.52 1.89
C HIS A 95 -2.39 -14.77 1.08
N VAL A 96 -1.41 -15.35 0.37
CA VAL A 96 -1.63 -16.41 -0.61
C VAL A 96 -0.64 -17.56 -0.49
N VAL A 97 0.21 -17.54 0.54
CA VAL A 97 1.10 -18.65 0.90
C VAL A 97 1.03 -18.83 2.41
N PHE A 98 0.72 -20.03 2.89
CA PHE A 98 0.63 -20.32 4.32
C PHE A 98 1.46 -21.55 4.65
N VAL A 99 2.60 -21.32 5.25
CA VAL A 99 3.46 -22.33 5.88
C VAL A 99 3.50 -22.08 7.39
N PRO A 100 3.88 -23.06 8.21
CA PRO A 100 4.11 -22.82 9.63
C PRO A 100 5.02 -21.61 9.80
N SER A 101 4.58 -20.60 10.54
CA SER A 101 5.30 -19.35 10.72
C SER A 101 5.15 -18.83 12.14
N ILE A 102 6.19 -18.21 12.67
CA ILE A 102 6.14 -17.57 13.99
C ILE A 102 5.25 -16.34 13.88
N PHE A 103 5.47 -15.52 12.86
CA PHE A 103 4.75 -14.26 12.65
C PHE A 103 4.00 -14.26 11.32
N TRP A 104 2.80 -13.69 11.32
CA TRP A 104 2.09 -13.31 10.12
C TRP A 104 1.83 -11.81 10.12
N TYR A 105 2.43 -11.10 9.16
CA TYR A 105 2.25 -9.67 8.96
C TYR A 105 1.06 -9.41 8.04
N LEU A 106 0.01 -8.87 8.59
CA LEU A 106 -1.30 -8.68 7.96
C LEU A 106 -1.33 -7.34 7.21
N GLN A 107 -1.78 -7.36 5.95
CA GLN A 107 -1.78 -6.18 5.07
C GLN A 107 -3.16 -5.86 4.45
N GLY A 108 -4.20 -6.53 4.89
CA GLY A 108 -5.58 -6.37 4.44
C GLY A 108 -6.12 -7.62 3.73
N PRO A 109 -7.34 -8.07 4.07
CA PRO A 109 -7.98 -9.21 3.42
C PRO A 109 -8.49 -8.83 2.03
N PRO A 110 -8.26 -9.68 1.02
CA PRO A 110 -8.55 -9.41 -0.39
C PRO A 110 -10.00 -9.08 -0.72
N SER A 111 -10.96 -9.78 -0.11
CA SER A 111 -12.39 -9.59 -0.37
C SER A 111 -12.88 -8.19 0.02
N LEU A 112 -12.30 -7.62 1.08
CA LEU A 112 -12.66 -6.27 1.52
C LEU A 112 -12.10 -5.21 0.57
N ALA A 113 -10.88 -5.38 0.07
CA ALA A 113 -10.31 -4.51 -0.94
C ALA A 113 -11.15 -4.52 -2.22
N LEU A 114 -11.53 -5.71 -2.71
CA LEU A 114 -12.37 -5.85 -3.90
C LEU A 114 -13.75 -5.20 -3.72
N ARG A 115 -14.39 -5.39 -2.56
CA ARG A 115 -15.68 -4.76 -2.24
C ARG A 115 -15.61 -3.24 -2.33
N ASP A 116 -14.54 -2.65 -1.82
CA ASP A 116 -14.45 -1.20 -1.70
C ASP A 116 -14.11 -0.54 -3.05
N ILE A 117 -13.43 -1.25 -3.98
CA ILE A 117 -13.12 -0.73 -5.32
C ILE A 117 -14.21 -1.00 -6.37
N ILE A 118 -15.14 -1.93 -6.13
CA ILE A 118 -16.11 -2.39 -7.14
C ILE A 118 -17.00 -1.25 -7.66
N SER A 119 -17.26 -0.23 -6.85
CA SER A 119 -18.06 0.92 -7.22
C SER A 119 -17.49 1.70 -8.41
N GLY A 120 -16.17 1.68 -8.61
CA GLY A 120 -15.45 2.33 -9.70
C GLY A 120 -15.35 1.49 -10.99
N LEU A 121 -15.74 0.20 -10.96
CA LEU A 121 -15.61 -0.71 -12.10
C LEU A 121 -16.82 -0.65 -13.04
N SER A 122 -16.69 -1.25 -14.23
CA SER A 122 -17.77 -1.32 -15.23
C SER A 122 -18.99 -2.09 -14.72
N PHE A 123 -20.15 -1.86 -15.35
CA PHE A 123 -21.40 -2.51 -14.98
C PHE A 123 -21.31 -4.04 -15.02
N SER A 124 -20.65 -4.61 -16.05
CA SER A 124 -20.45 -6.06 -16.15
C SER A 124 -19.65 -6.64 -14.98
N PHE A 125 -18.61 -5.96 -14.54
CA PHE A 125 -17.85 -6.36 -13.35
C PHE A 125 -18.68 -6.24 -12.06
N LYS A 126 -19.50 -5.20 -11.93
CA LYS A 126 -20.41 -5.05 -10.78
C LYS A 126 -21.41 -6.19 -10.69
N MET A 127 -21.99 -6.59 -11.81
CA MET A 127 -22.93 -7.72 -11.87
C MET A 127 -22.26 -9.05 -11.56
N ALA A 128 -21.09 -9.32 -12.16
CA ALA A 128 -20.31 -10.52 -11.89
C ALA A 128 -19.92 -10.59 -10.40
N TYR A 129 -19.46 -9.48 -9.83
CA TYR A 129 -19.12 -9.42 -8.41
C TYR A 129 -20.34 -9.65 -7.51
N ALA A 130 -21.49 -9.04 -7.82
CA ALA A 130 -22.71 -9.22 -7.02
C ALA A 130 -23.14 -10.70 -6.94
N PHE A 131 -23.00 -11.44 -8.06
CA PHE A 131 -23.25 -12.87 -8.11
C PHE A 131 -22.21 -13.69 -7.35
N LEU A 132 -20.92 -13.35 -7.50
CA LEU A 132 -19.82 -14.12 -6.92
C LEU A 132 -19.46 -13.71 -5.47
N LYS A 133 -19.97 -12.60 -5.00
CA LYS A 133 -19.63 -12.01 -3.68
C LYS A 133 -19.70 -13.02 -2.53
N PRO A 134 -20.79 -13.80 -2.33
CA PRO A 134 -20.85 -14.74 -1.21
C PRO A 134 -19.76 -15.80 -1.27
N MET A 135 -19.43 -16.26 -2.49
CA MET A 135 -18.35 -17.24 -2.70
C MET A 135 -16.98 -16.61 -2.40
N ILE A 136 -16.72 -15.40 -2.87
CA ILE A 136 -15.46 -14.68 -2.64
C ILE A 136 -15.25 -14.44 -1.14
N GLU A 137 -16.27 -13.95 -0.44
CA GLU A 137 -16.20 -13.71 1.01
C GLU A 137 -16.00 -15.02 1.81
N TYR A 138 -16.66 -16.11 1.40
CA TYR A 138 -16.47 -17.41 2.01
C TYR A 138 -15.05 -17.96 1.80
N LEU A 139 -14.53 -17.88 0.58
CA LEU A 139 -13.18 -18.34 0.24
C LEU A 139 -12.13 -17.51 0.97
N ASP A 140 -12.30 -16.19 1.02
CA ASP A 140 -11.39 -15.31 1.74
C ASP A 140 -11.39 -15.60 3.26
N GLY A 141 -12.58 -15.82 3.84
CA GLY A 141 -12.70 -16.25 5.23
C GLY A 141 -12.00 -17.58 5.52
N ARG A 142 -12.04 -18.54 4.59
CA ARG A 142 -11.27 -19.80 4.71
C ARG A 142 -9.76 -19.55 4.67
N VAL A 143 -9.30 -18.72 3.74
CA VAL A 143 -7.88 -18.38 3.58
C VAL A 143 -7.36 -17.66 4.84
N VAL A 144 -8.11 -16.66 5.34
CA VAL A 144 -7.76 -15.94 6.57
C VAL A 144 -7.69 -16.86 7.79
N LYS A 145 -8.71 -17.70 7.99
CA LYS A 145 -8.74 -18.68 9.11
C LYS A 145 -7.59 -19.67 9.03
N ARG A 146 -7.24 -20.09 7.81
CA ARG A 146 -6.10 -20.96 7.58
C ARG A 146 -4.79 -20.27 7.94
N GLY A 147 -4.54 -19.06 7.45
CA GLY A 147 -3.38 -18.25 7.82
C GLY A 147 -3.25 -18.11 9.34
N GLY A 148 -4.38 -17.87 10.02
CA GLY A 148 -4.43 -17.81 11.48
C GLY A 148 -4.03 -19.10 12.18
N LYS A 149 -4.28 -20.28 11.57
CA LYS A 149 -3.85 -21.58 12.12
C LYS A 149 -2.36 -21.86 11.90
N PHE A 150 -1.78 -21.32 10.83
CA PHE A 150 -0.38 -21.51 10.49
C PHE A 150 0.55 -20.48 11.14
N SER A 151 0.01 -19.46 11.85
CA SER A 151 0.80 -18.41 12.48
C SER A 151 0.58 -18.37 13.99
N SER A 152 1.67 -18.26 14.75
CA SER A 152 1.61 -18.13 16.22
C SER A 152 1.22 -16.70 16.60
N ILE A 153 1.83 -15.70 15.99
CA ILE A 153 1.60 -14.28 16.26
C ILE A 153 1.17 -13.56 14.98
N ARG A 154 0.15 -12.74 15.09
CA ARG A 154 -0.43 -11.97 14.01
C ARG A 154 -0.26 -10.49 14.28
N ILE A 155 0.43 -9.80 13.38
CA ILE A 155 0.79 -8.39 13.48
C ILE A 155 0.14 -7.66 12.31
N ALA A 156 -0.62 -6.62 12.57
CA ALA A 156 -1.22 -5.83 11.50
C ALA A 156 -0.35 -4.61 11.13
N ASN A 157 -0.46 -4.19 9.88
CA ASN A 157 0.23 -2.99 9.40
C ASN A 157 -0.44 -1.68 9.83
N SER A 158 -1.65 -1.75 10.42
CA SER A 158 -2.41 -0.61 10.94
C SER A 158 -3.55 -1.07 11.85
N LYS A 159 -4.15 -0.17 12.63
CA LYS A 159 -5.37 -0.45 13.41
C LYS A 159 -6.55 -0.75 12.48
N PHE A 160 -6.66 -0.02 11.37
CA PHE A 160 -7.67 -0.26 10.36
C PHE A 160 -7.55 -1.66 9.77
N CYS A 161 -6.32 -2.08 9.41
CA CYS A 161 -6.05 -3.45 8.97
C CYS A 161 -6.45 -4.49 10.04
N ALA A 162 -6.07 -4.26 11.30
CA ALA A 162 -6.45 -5.14 12.41
C ALA A 162 -7.97 -5.28 12.52
N SER A 163 -8.71 -4.19 12.38
CA SER A 163 -10.19 -4.20 12.42
C SER A 163 -10.80 -5.02 11.28
N MET A 164 -10.18 -5.02 10.10
CA MET A 164 -10.61 -5.84 8.97
C MET A 164 -10.50 -7.33 9.26
N TYR A 165 -9.37 -7.78 9.82
CA TYR A 165 -9.17 -9.19 10.15
C TYR A 165 -10.03 -9.64 11.34
N SER A 166 -10.34 -8.74 12.27
CA SER A 166 -11.27 -9.03 13.38
C SER A 166 -12.66 -9.42 12.90
N LYS A 167 -13.12 -8.91 11.74
CA LYS A 167 -14.40 -9.31 11.10
C LYS A 167 -14.43 -10.79 10.70
N PHE A 168 -13.27 -11.41 10.48
CA PHE A 168 -13.13 -12.84 10.22
C PHE A 168 -12.91 -13.66 11.50
N GLY A 169 -12.98 -13.03 12.68
CA GLY A 169 -12.72 -13.67 13.97
C GLY A 169 -11.24 -13.92 14.25
N LEU A 170 -10.33 -13.27 13.51
CA LEU A 170 -8.89 -13.42 13.71
C LEU A 170 -8.41 -12.43 14.78
N LYS A 171 -7.80 -12.98 15.86
CA LYS A 171 -7.15 -12.15 16.88
C LYS A 171 -5.83 -11.60 16.33
N VAL A 172 -5.70 -10.28 16.29
CA VAL A 172 -4.43 -9.56 16.03
C VAL A 172 -3.74 -9.31 17.38
N HIS A 173 -2.42 -9.51 17.44
CA HIS A 173 -1.67 -9.44 18.69
C HIS A 173 -0.95 -8.10 18.86
N ASP A 174 -0.49 -7.51 17.75
CA ASP A 174 0.22 -6.23 17.78
C ASP A 174 0.09 -5.49 16.44
N ILE A 175 0.53 -4.23 16.42
CA ILE A 175 0.55 -3.37 15.25
C ILE A 175 1.98 -2.86 15.03
N ILE A 176 2.52 -3.16 13.85
CA ILE A 176 3.78 -2.58 13.39
C ILE A 176 3.49 -1.87 12.07
N TYR A 177 3.49 -0.54 12.10
CA TYR A 177 3.31 0.26 10.89
C TYR A 177 4.43 0.01 9.89
N PRO A 178 4.12 -0.03 8.57
CA PRO A 178 5.12 -0.19 7.52
C PRO A 178 6.21 0.88 7.54
N PRO A 179 7.42 0.53 7.13
CA PRO A 179 8.56 1.43 7.18
C PRO A 179 8.58 2.43 6.02
N LEU A 180 9.08 3.64 6.29
CA LEU A 180 9.45 4.63 5.30
C LEU A 180 10.96 4.88 5.35
N ASP A 181 11.64 4.87 4.20
CA ASP A 181 13.03 5.28 4.12
C ASP A 181 13.13 6.80 3.95
N ARG A 182 13.38 7.49 5.06
CA ARG A 182 13.52 8.95 5.11
C ARG A 182 14.83 9.48 4.53
N ARG A 183 15.77 8.62 4.19
CA ARG A 183 16.95 9.02 3.40
C ARG A 183 16.54 9.33 1.95
N ILE A 184 15.49 8.66 1.48
CA ILE A 184 14.89 8.84 0.16
C ILE A 184 13.79 9.92 0.23
N PHE A 185 12.76 9.68 1.04
CA PHE A 185 11.59 10.58 1.14
C PHE A 185 11.86 11.66 2.19
N ARG A 186 12.32 12.81 1.73
CA ARG A 186 12.59 14.02 2.53
C ARG A 186 12.38 15.26 1.64
N PRO A 187 12.15 16.44 2.22
CA PRO A 187 12.01 17.65 1.43
C PRO A 187 13.21 17.87 0.51
N SER A 188 12.99 18.01 -0.79
CA SER A 188 14.03 18.33 -1.79
C SER A 188 14.27 19.83 -1.89
N THR A 189 13.35 20.65 -1.39
CA THR A 189 13.43 22.11 -1.40
C THR A 189 12.93 22.74 -0.10
N SER A 190 13.48 23.88 0.26
CA SER A 190 12.99 24.73 1.36
C SER A 190 11.95 25.77 0.90
N ARG A 191 11.79 25.94 -0.42
CA ARG A 191 10.86 26.89 -1.05
C ARG A 191 10.05 26.17 -2.11
N PRO A 192 8.97 25.45 -1.73
CA PRO A 192 8.11 24.75 -2.67
C PRO A 192 7.37 25.74 -3.60
N SER A 193 7.09 25.29 -4.83
CA SER A 193 6.35 26.13 -5.80
C SER A 193 4.87 26.28 -5.42
N GLU A 194 4.27 25.22 -4.86
CA GLU A 194 2.86 25.17 -4.41
C GLU A 194 1.84 25.57 -5.51
N ASP A 195 2.19 25.35 -6.78
CA ASP A 195 1.40 25.76 -7.94
C ASP A 195 0.57 24.63 -8.57
N TYR A 196 0.56 23.45 -7.91
CA TYR A 196 -0.26 22.29 -8.28
C TYR A 196 -0.60 21.41 -7.07
N VAL A 197 -1.62 20.58 -7.26
CA VAL A 197 -2.00 19.49 -6.36
C VAL A 197 -1.48 18.19 -6.94
N LEU A 198 -0.83 17.36 -6.13
CA LEU A 198 -0.34 16.05 -6.59
C LEU A 198 -1.35 14.95 -6.26
N THR A 199 -1.55 14.01 -7.18
CA THR A 199 -2.39 12.81 -6.93
C THR A 199 -1.80 11.57 -7.59
N TYR A 200 -2.20 10.40 -7.10
CA TYR A 200 -1.83 9.12 -7.70
C TYR A 200 -3.01 8.53 -8.48
N PHE A 201 -2.76 8.08 -9.69
CA PHE A 201 -3.71 7.36 -10.50
C PHE A 201 -3.51 5.84 -10.35
N GLY A 202 -4.33 5.25 -9.51
CA GLY A 202 -4.39 3.81 -9.24
C GLY A 202 -5.80 3.26 -9.42
N LYS A 203 -5.96 1.96 -9.21
CA LYS A 203 -7.24 1.26 -9.36
C LYS A 203 -8.28 1.66 -8.30
N GLU A 204 -7.82 2.14 -7.15
CA GLU A 204 -8.65 2.59 -6.02
C GLU A 204 -9.02 4.08 -6.10
N THR A 205 -8.50 4.79 -7.10
CA THR A 205 -8.68 6.24 -7.24
C THR A 205 -10.11 6.60 -7.63
N LYS A 206 -10.73 7.51 -6.91
CA LYS A 206 -12.02 8.10 -7.31
C LYS A 206 -11.83 9.19 -8.36
N PHE A 207 -11.71 8.80 -9.61
CA PHE A 207 -11.51 9.70 -10.75
C PHE A 207 -12.59 10.78 -10.88
N SER A 208 -13.84 10.47 -10.50
CA SER A 208 -14.94 11.45 -10.53
C SER A 208 -14.73 12.62 -9.57
N VAL A 209 -14.08 12.39 -8.43
CA VAL A 209 -13.72 13.45 -7.46
C VAL A 209 -12.62 14.32 -8.03
N ILE A 210 -11.56 13.69 -8.57
CA ILE A 210 -10.44 14.41 -9.20
C ILE A 210 -10.94 15.29 -10.33
N LYS A 211 -11.81 14.76 -11.21
CA LYS A 211 -12.38 15.53 -12.31
C LYS A 211 -13.16 16.74 -11.82
N LYS A 212 -14.02 16.58 -10.81
CA LYS A 212 -14.79 17.70 -10.25
C LYS A 212 -13.88 18.80 -9.68
N ILE A 213 -12.78 18.43 -9.02
CA ILE A 213 -11.81 19.38 -8.47
C ILE A 213 -11.09 20.12 -9.60
N ALA A 214 -10.70 19.42 -10.67
CA ALA A 214 -10.07 20.01 -11.84
C ALA A 214 -11.03 20.92 -12.62
N ASP A 215 -12.32 20.55 -12.76
CA ASP A 215 -13.38 21.36 -13.37
C ASP A 215 -13.56 22.73 -12.65
N LEU A 216 -13.20 22.79 -11.36
CA LEU A 216 -13.23 24.02 -10.54
C LEU A 216 -11.93 24.85 -10.60
N GLY A 217 -11.02 24.52 -11.51
CA GLY A 217 -9.82 25.30 -11.82
C GLY A 217 -8.57 24.91 -11.01
N VAL A 218 -8.63 23.87 -10.21
CA VAL A 218 -7.45 23.35 -9.48
C VAL A 218 -6.51 22.65 -10.46
N LYS A 219 -5.25 23.05 -10.49
CA LYS A 219 -4.22 22.39 -11.31
C LYS A 219 -3.73 21.13 -10.62
N ILE A 220 -3.78 20.01 -11.31
CA ILE A 220 -3.46 18.70 -10.77
C ILE A 220 -2.35 18.06 -11.59
N LYS A 221 -1.29 17.61 -10.93
CA LYS A 221 -0.32 16.65 -11.49
C LYS A 221 -0.64 15.25 -10.99
N ALA A 222 -0.69 14.29 -11.89
CA ALA A 222 -1.05 12.91 -11.56
C ALA A 222 0.05 11.95 -12.01
N PHE A 223 0.53 11.11 -11.09
CA PHE A 223 1.49 10.04 -11.40
C PHE A 223 0.86 8.66 -11.25
N GLY A 224 1.44 7.64 -11.87
CA GLY A 224 0.97 6.26 -11.79
C GLY A 224 1.15 5.51 -13.10
N SER A 225 1.08 4.18 -13.07
CA SER A 225 1.37 3.34 -14.24
C SER A 225 0.15 2.69 -14.90
N LYS A 226 -1.06 2.84 -14.34
CA LYS A 226 -2.25 2.07 -14.75
C LYS A 226 -3.19 2.89 -15.63
N THR A 227 -2.78 3.12 -16.87
CA THR A 227 -3.55 3.90 -17.84
C THR A 227 -4.85 3.22 -18.31
N SER A 228 -4.95 1.88 -18.26
CA SER A 228 -6.14 1.14 -18.73
C SER A 228 -7.41 1.40 -17.90
N PHE A 229 -7.26 1.91 -16.67
CA PHE A 229 -8.39 2.25 -15.80
C PHE A 229 -8.74 3.74 -15.81
N ILE A 230 -7.99 4.57 -16.53
CA ILE A 230 -8.16 6.02 -16.53
C ILE A 230 -9.06 6.41 -17.69
N ASP A 231 -10.13 7.16 -17.38
CA ASP A 231 -10.99 7.75 -18.42
C ASP A 231 -10.17 8.70 -19.32
N LYS A 232 -10.33 8.53 -20.63
CA LYS A 232 -9.66 9.38 -21.64
C LYS A 232 -9.98 10.87 -21.47
N GLY A 233 -11.18 11.19 -20.97
CA GLY A 233 -11.59 12.56 -20.67
C GLY A 233 -10.78 13.21 -19.56
N ILE A 234 -10.37 12.42 -18.57
CA ILE A 234 -9.49 12.89 -17.47
C ILE A 234 -8.07 13.16 -17.98
N LEU A 235 -7.54 12.26 -18.82
CA LEU A 235 -6.20 12.43 -19.40
C LEU A 235 -6.08 13.64 -20.37
N LYS A 236 -7.20 14.13 -20.88
CA LYS A 236 -7.26 15.29 -21.78
C LYS A 236 -7.74 16.56 -21.09
N HIS A 237 -7.96 16.51 -19.79
CA HIS A 237 -8.48 17.65 -19.04
C HIS A 237 -7.42 18.77 -18.95
N PRO A 238 -7.76 20.05 -19.26
CA PRO A 238 -6.76 21.14 -19.33
C PRO A 238 -6.05 21.43 -18.00
N ASN A 239 -6.67 21.11 -16.86
CA ASN A 239 -6.11 21.28 -15.52
C ASN A 239 -5.50 19.99 -14.95
N ILE A 240 -5.33 18.93 -15.74
CA ILE A 240 -4.70 17.67 -15.29
C ILE A 240 -3.51 17.35 -16.17
N GLU A 241 -2.33 17.36 -15.58
CA GLU A 241 -1.09 16.89 -16.19
C GLU A 241 -0.80 15.46 -15.73
N TYR A 242 -0.84 14.49 -16.66
CA TYR A 242 -0.52 13.11 -16.34
C TYR A 242 0.95 12.82 -16.60
N LEU A 243 1.72 12.60 -15.53
CA LEU A 243 3.17 12.35 -15.56
C LEU A 243 3.55 10.90 -15.90
N GLY A 244 2.57 9.98 -15.87
CA GLY A 244 2.87 8.55 -16.02
C GLY A 244 3.67 7.99 -14.84
N ARG A 245 4.53 7.00 -15.13
CA ARG A 245 5.44 6.44 -14.15
C ARG A 245 6.70 7.30 -14.11
N ILE A 246 6.98 7.89 -12.96
CA ILE A 246 8.13 8.76 -12.72
C ILE A 246 9.17 8.06 -11.83
N SER A 247 10.40 8.52 -11.85
CA SER A 247 11.47 8.03 -10.99
C SER A 247 11.22 8.40 -9.52
N THR A 248 11.88 7.73 -8.59
CA THR A 248 11.75 8.04 -7.16
C THR A 248 12.25 9.47 -6.86
N SER A 249 13.30 9.95 -7.53
CA SER A 249 13.78 11.33 -7.39
C SER A 249 12.76 12.35 -7.86
N ASP A 250 12.15 12.13 -9.04
CA ASP A 250 11.11 13.02 -9.57
C ASP A 250 9.86 13.00 -8.70
N LEU A 251 9.54 11.84 -8.09
CA LEU A 251 8.43 11.71 -7.17
C LEU A 251 8.67 12.51 -5.87
N VAL A 252 9.89 12.46 -5.32
CA VAL A 252 10.28 13.28 -4.15
C VAL A 252 10.16 14.77 -4.47
N ASP A 253 10.61 15.19 -5.65
CA ASP A 253 10.46 16.56 -6.11
C ASP A 253 8.99 16.96 -6.31
N ALA A 254 8.20 16.08 -6.92
CA ALA A 254 6.78 16.31 -7.11
C ALA A 254 6.03 16.42 -5.77
N TYR A 255 6.34 15.58 -4.77
CA TYR A 255 5.79 15.75 -3.43
C TYR A 255 6.25 17.08 -2.80
N SER A 256 7.56 17.35 -2.82
CA SER A 256 8.13 18.52 -2.12
C SER A 256 7.58 19.86 -2.61
N ASN A 257 7.24 19.95 -3.91
CA ASN A 257 6.75 21.17 -4.56
C ASN A 257 5.22 21.27 -4.62
N ALA A 258 4.48 20.20 -4.38
CA ALA A 258 3.02 20.25 -4.40
C ALA A 258 2.46 21.14 -3.27
N LEU A 259 1.35 21.82 -3.55
CA LEU A 259 0.59 22.54 -2.52
C LEU A 259 0.09 21.53 -1.48
N PHE A 260 -0.59 20.47 -1.93
CA PHE A 260 -0.96 19.33 -1.10
C PHE A 260 -1.07 18.06 -1.96
N THR A 261 -1.10 16.88 -1.33
CA THR A 261 -1.41 15.62 -2.00
C THR A 261 -2.88 15.30 -1.81
N LEU A 262 -3.60 15.13 -2.92
CA LEU A 262 -4.99 14.69 -2.97
C LEU A 262 -5.03 13.16 -3.04
N PHE A 263 -5.62 12.51 -2.03
CA PHE A 263 -5.67 11.06 -1.94
C PHE A 263 -7.12 10.56 -1.81
N PRO A 264 -7.91 10.57 -2.91
CA PRO A 264 -9.32 10.20 -2.94
C PRO A 264 -9.49 8.68 -3.10
N PHE A 265 -8.96 7.91 -2.15
CA PHE A 265 -8.98 6.45 -2.19
C PHE A 265 -10.06 5.89 -1.28
N THR A 266 -10.73 4.83 -1.72
CA THR A 266 -11.80 4.16 -0.97
C THR A 266 -11.31 3.02 -0.10
N HIS A 267 -10.15 2.46 -0.41
CA HIS A 267 -9.57 1.35 0.34
C HIS A 267 -8.04 1.49 0.40
N GLU A 268 -7.54 1.80 1.58
CA GLU A 268 -6.11 1.86 1.84
C GLU A 268 -5.80 1.38 3.26
N PRO A 269 -5.28 0.17 3.43
CA PRO A 269 -4.98 -0.38 4.75
C PRO A 269 -3.96 0.43 5.55
N PHE A 270 -3.00 1.07 4.88
CA PHE A 270 -1.98 1.89 5.53
C PHE A 270 -1.77 3.24 4.84
N GLY A 271 -1.39 3.25 3.54
CA GLY A 271 -1.19 4.46 2.76
C GLY A 271 0.24 4.96 2.70
N TYR A 272 1.06 4.39 1.83
CA TYR A 272 2.41 4.90 1.59
C TYR A 272 2.42 6.29 0.96
N ILE A 273 1.54 6.56 0.00
CA ILE A 273 1.49 7.83 -0.73
C ILE A 273 1.28 9.03 0.21
N PRO A 274 0.27 9.04 1.11
CA PRO A 274 0.15 10.09 2.11
C PRO A 274 1.38 10.23 3.01
N LEU A 275 1.98 9.11 3.42
CA LEU A 275 3.15 9.12 4.29
C LEU A 275 4.41 9.64 3.58
N GLU A 276 4.64 9.25 2.33
CA GLU A 276 5.72 9.75 1.48
C GLU A 276 5.60 11.26 1.27
N SER A 277 4.38 11.72 0.96
CA SER A 277 4.04 13.14 0.85
C SER A 277 4.37 13.91 2.14
N MET A 278 3.90 13.42 3.29
CA MET A 278 4.19 14.04 4.59
C MET A 278 5.69 14.08 4.89
N SER A 279 6.41 13.02 4.57
CA SER A 279 7.86 12.98 4.78
C SER A 279 8.61 13.98 3.91
N CYS A 280 8.08 14.29 2.71
CA CYS A 280 8.57 15.36 1.84
C CYS A 280 8.05 16.75 2.25
N GLY A 281 7.31 16.86 3.35
CA GLY A 281 6.82 18.11 3.89
C GLY A 281 5.49 18.58 3.31
N THR A 282 4.77 17.74 2.58
CA THR A 282 3.53 18.14 1.91
C THR A 282 2.32 17.48 2.58
N PRO A 283 1.34 18.27 3.07
CA PRO A 283 0.16 17.75 3.73
C PRO A 283 -0.75 17.02 2.75
N THR A 284 -1.57 16.10 3.27
CA THR A 284 -2.47 15.27 2.45
C THR A 284 -3.93 15.52 2.80
N LEU A 285 -4.77 15.61 1.77
CA LEU A 285 -6.23 15.60 1.88
C LEU A 285 -6.76 14.19 1.55
N THR A 286 -7.43 13.55 2.49
CA THR A 286 -7.99 12.19 2.34
C THR A 286 -9.25 11.96 3.16
N TYR A 287 -9.83 10.75 3.06
CA TYR A 287 -11.00 10.36 3.84
C TYR A 287 -10.64 9.93 5.27
N ASN A 288 -11.51 10.27 6.21
CA ASN A 288 -11.40 9.86 7.61
C ASN A 288 -12.02 8.46 7.85
N MET A 289 -11.48 7.42 7.19
CA MET A 289 -12.09 6.08 7.32
C MET A 289 -11.15 4.90 7.02
N GLN A 290 -9.84 5.12 6.98
CA GLN A 290 -8.88 4.10 6.56
C GLN A 290 -7.50 4.34 7.17
N GLY A 291 -6.48 3.58 6.76
CA GLY A 291 -5.14 3.64 7.33
C GLY A 291 -4.54 5.05 7.45
N PRO A 292 -4.60 5.91 6.42
CA PRO A 292 -4.09 7.28 6.52
C PRO A 292 -4.73 8.11 7.64
N GLY A 293 -5.98 7.85 8.02
CA GLY A 293 -6.65 8.51 9.14
C GLY A 293 -6.02 8.21 10.51
N GLU A 294 -5.08 7.28 10.60
CA GLU A 294 -4.39 6.96 11.86
C GLU A 294 -3.21 7.87 12.17
N TYR A 295 -2.67 8.55 11.16
CA TYR A 295 -1.48 9.40 11.30
C TYR A 295 -1.66 10.80 10.71
N ILE A 296 -2.71 11.03 9.94
CA ILE A 296 -3.10 12.38 9.54
C ILE A 296 -3.92 12.99 10.68
N ILE A 297 -3.46 14.13 11.18
CA ILE A 297 -4.12 14.94 12.21
C ILE A 297 -4.77 16.12 11.49
N ASP A 298 -6.11 16.16 11.50
CA ASP A 298 -6.90 17.15 10.78
C ASP A 298 -6.52 18.58 11.16
N GLY A 299 -6.21 19.41 10.17
CA GLY A 299 -5.78 20.81 10.36
C GLY A 299 -4.33 21.00 10.85
N GLU A 300 -3.57 19.92 11.16
CA GLU A 300 -2.19 20.02 11.64
C GLU A 300 -1.14 19.55 10.62
N ASN A 301 -1.34 18.36 10.03
CA ASN A 301 -0.44 17.78 9.04
C ASN A 301 -1.16 17.31 7.77
N GLY A 302 -2.45 17.60 7.65
CA GLY A 302 -3.32 17.25 6.53
C GLY A 302 -4.77 17.52 6.86
N TRP A 303 -5.67 16.95 6.05
CA TRP A 303 -7.13 17.12 6.24
C TRP A 303 -7.85 15.79 6.05
N LEU A 304 -8.84 15.56 6.91
CA LEU A 304 -9.68 14.38 6.94
C LEU A 304 -11.13 14.75 6.63
N VAL A 305 -11.70 14.15 5.58
CA VAL A 305 -13.07 14.43 5.13
C VAL A 305 -13.95 13.20 5.15
N GLY A 306 -15.25 13.38 5.36
CA GLY A 306 -16.22 12.29 5.45
C GLY A 306 -16.92 11.93 4.13
N SER A 307 -16.81 12.75 3.08
CA SER A 307 -17.54 12.56 1.83
C SER A 307 -16.80 13.11 0.61
N ASP A 308 -17.23 12.67 -0.58
CA ASP A 308 -16.72 13.19 -1.86
C ASP A 308 -17.01 14.69 -2.03
N ALA A 309 -18.19 15.14 -1.60
CA ALA A 309 -18.56 16.56 -1.68
C ALA A 309 -17.64 17.41 -0.78
N HIS A 310 -17.42 16.98 0.46
CA HIS A 310 -16.52 17.66 1.39
C HIS A 310 -15.06 17.63 0.89
N MET A 311 -14.62 16.56 0.21
CA MET A 311 -13.28 16.53 -0.40
C MET A 311 -13.12 17.57 -1.52
N VAL A 312 -14.13 17.72 -2.38
CA VAL A 312 -14.12 18.71 -3.45
C VAL A 312 -14.09 20.12 -2.86
N GLU A 313 -14.95 20.42 -1.90
CA GLU A 313 -15.04 21.70 -1.22
C GLU A 313 -13.71 22.07 -0.53
N LYS A 314 -13.17 21.14 0.28
CA LYS A 314 -11.91 21.36 0.99
C LYS A 314 -10.71 21.50 0.04
N ALA A 315 -10.66 20.76 -1.05
CA ALA A 315 -9.59 20.88 -2.04
C ALA A 315 -9.58 22.29 -2.69
N VAL A 316 -10.76 22.83 -3.03
CA VAL A 316 -10.89 24.16 -3.61
C VAL A 316 -10.59 25.25 -2.59
N GLU A 317 -11.01 25.09 -1.34
CA GLU A 317 -10.67 26.00 -0.24
C GLU A 317 -9.14 26.12 -0.09
N ILE A 318 -8.45 24.96 0.07
CA ILE A 318 -6.99 24.94 0.21
C ILE A 318 -6.30 25.53 -1.01
N TRP A 319 -6.79 25.24 -2.21
CA TRP A 319 -6.24 25.79 -3.46
C TRP A 319 -6.29 27.33 -3.52
N ARG A 320 -7.35 27.93 -2.98
CA ARG A 320 -7.57 29.39 -3.00
C ARG A 320 -6.86 30.12 -1.86
N GLU A 321 -6.88 29.52 -0.67
CA GLU A 321 -6.47 30.20 0.57
C GLU A 321 -5.09 29.76 1.06
N GLY A 322 -4.59 28.59 0.60
CA GLY A 322 -3.36 27.99 1.11
C GLY A 322 -3.52 27.47 2.53
N TYR A 323 -2.41 27.33 3.21
CA TYR A 323 -2.35 26.90 4.62
C TYR A 323 -1.07 27.43 5.31
N PRO A 324 -1.04 27.46 6.66
CA PRO A 324 0.12 27.96 7.38
C PRO A 324 1.37 27.08 7.17
N ALA A 325 2.53 27.70 6.91
CA ALA A 325 3.80 26.98 6.65
C ALA A 325 4.22 26.02 7.79
N ARG A 326 3.70 26.19 9.01
CA ARG A 326 3.90 25.26 10.12
C ARG A 326 3.41 23.84 9.80
N MET A 327 2.36 23.69 8.97
CA MET A 327 1.78 22.41 8.60
C MET A 327 2.81 21.51 7.89
N ARG A 328 3.61 22.07 6.99
CA ARG A 328 4.70 21.34 6.32
C ARG A 328 5.72 20.79 7.32
N ARG A 329 6.08 21.58 8.34
CA ARG A 329 6.98 21.12 9.41
C ARG A 329 6.36 20.03 10.27
N CYS A 330 5.05 20.13 10.57
CA CYS A 330 4.31 19.06 11.25
C CYS A 330 4.31 17.76 10.46
N CYS A 331 4.10 17.82 9.13
CA CYS A 331 4.19 16.65 8.25
C CYS A 331 5.52 15.90 8.42
N VAL A 332 6.64 16.62 8.29
CA VAL A 332 7.98 16.02 8.44
C VAL A 332 8.16 15.43 9.85
N LYS A 333 7.75 16.16 10.89
CA LYS A 333 7.87 15.71 12.29
C LYS A 333 7.09 14.43 12.54
N GLU A 334 5.82 14.38 12.16
CA GLU A 334 4.96 13.22 12.40
C GLU A 334 5.38 11.99 11.57
N SER A 335 5.98 12.18 10.38
CA SER A 335 6.53 11.10 9.57
C SER A 335 7.72 10.37 10.24
N LEU A 336 8.38 10.97 11.24
CA LEU A 336 9.48 10.36 12.00
C LEU A 336 9.09 9.03 12.66
N ALA A 337 7.85 8.91 13.10
CA ALA A 337 7.33 7.71 13.75
C ALA A 337 7.34 6.46 12.84
N PHE A 338 7.47 6.65 11.53
CA PHE A 338 7.44 5.59 10.51
C PHE A 338 8.82 5.31 9.90
N ASP A 339 9.89 5.87 10.50
CA ASP A 339 11.23 5.64 10.00
C ASP A 339 11.57 4.14 9.98
N ARG A 340 12.31 3.74 8.93
CA ARG A 340 12.76 2.36 8.74
C ARG A 340 13.48 1.80 9.97
N GLU A 341 14.29 2.61 10.65
CA GLU A 341 15.02 2.18 11.83
C GLU A 341 14.08 1.80 12.99
N ILE A 342 12.99 2.57 13.18
CA ILE A 342 11.97 2.28 14.20
C ILE A 342 11.25 0.95 13.88
N TYR A 343 10.90 0.76 12.62
CA TYR A 343 10.27 -0.48 12.14
C TYR A 343 11.17 -1.69 12.42
N VAL A 344 12.41 -1.64 11.97
CA VAL A 344 13.38 -2.72 12.17
C VAL A 344 13.61 -2.99 13.66
N LYS A 345 13.78 -1.95 14.49
CA LYS A 345 13.96 -2.11 15.93
C LYS A 345 12.78 -2.83 16.61
N LYS A 346 11.55 -2.56 16.18
CA LYS A 346 10.36 -3.29 16.67
C LYS A 346 10.43 -4.77 16.31
N TRP A 347 10.76 -5.08 15.07
CA TRP A 347 10.91 -6.46 14.62
C TRP A 347 12.04 -7.19 15.34
N LEU A 348 13.21 -6.60 15.49
CA LEU A 348 14.35 -7.19 16.21
C LEU A 348 13.99 -7.50 17.68
N LYS A 349 13.26 -6.61 18.34
CA LYS A 349 12.77 -6.86 19.70
C LYS A 349 11.84 -8.08 19.73
N MET A 350 10.97 -8.23 18.76
CA MET A 350 10.05 -9.39 18.69
C MET A 350 10.81 -10.68 18.36
N LEU A 351 11.69 -10.65 17.37
CA LEU A 351 12.50 -11.82 16.98
C LEU A 351 13.40 -12.30 18.14
N GLY A 352 14.04 -11.38 18.87
CA GLY A 352 14.83 -11.71 20.06
C GLY A 352 14.02 -12.33 21.19
N SER A 353 12.75 -11.94 21.38
CA SER A 353 11.87 -12.56 22.38
C SER A 353 11.49 -14.02 22.07
N PHE A 354 11.72 -14.48 20.83
CA PHE A 354 11.49 -15.85 20.38
C PHE A 354 12.77 -16.62 20.09
N SER A 355 13.93 -16.06 20.46
CA SER A 355 15.26 -16.67 20.22
C SER A 355 15.49 -17.02 18.73
N VAL A 356 15.01 -16.16 17.85
CA VAL A 356 15.11 -16.35 16.39
C VAL A 356 16.43 -15.77 15.87
N ILE A 357 16.96 -14.75 16.56
CA ILE A 357 18.23 -14.07 16.28
C ILE A 357 18.97 -13.78 17.58
#